data_f0c7f7a471ac99e9d6a1ae659f358d06
#
_entry.id   f0c7f7a471ac99e9d6a1ae659f358d06
#
_cell.length_a   1.000
_cell.length_b   1.000
_cell.length_c   1.000
_cell.angle_alpha   90.00
_cell.angle_beta   90.00
_cell.angle_gamma   90.00
#
_symmetry.space_group_name_H-M   'P 1'
#
loop_
_entity.id
_entity.type
_entity.pdbx_description
1 polymer ?
#
loop_
_entity_poly.entity_id
_entity_poly.type
_entity_poly.pdbx_seq_one_letter_code
_entity_poly.pdbx_strand_id
1 'polypeptide(L)'
;GQPCKPQLLDPIPELTLDHDSHRYSYKGQLLARSVSEVIGHDLTPEQRAGMERYKHGPDGWAARGTAIHKVLEHHLKGEPCVMDDKWSPWVDALLDESLFGRFRLLACEFLLVDERRSMGGSFDFLIELEELGVPKGKGLIVLGDLKTVSHKTGVGRRKPATAQLGAYLSMLNRLRPKVQVSQCVTVVSGPERCKVIREDPEDCHAAWEEAWSRYNLDLPEF
;
A
#
# COMPACT_ATOMS: atom_id res chain seq x y z
N GLY A 1 6.54 4.16 28.23
CA GLY A 1 6.12 3.91 26.84
C GLY A 1 6.53 5.07 25.95
N GLN A 2 7.08 4.80 24.77
CA GLN A 2 7.33 5.86 23.81
C GLN A 2 5.98 6.46 23.37
N PRO A 3 5.88 7.80 23.25
CA PRO A 3 4.65 8.41 22.78
C PRO A 3 4.37 7.98 21.32
N CYS A 4 3.09 7.74 20.99
CA CYS A 4 2.66 7.45 19.63
C CYS A 4 3.17 8.54 18.69
N LYS A 5 3.71 8.13 17.53
CA LYS A 5 4.16 9.08 16.49
C LYS A 5 2.94 9.60 15.74
N PRO A 6 2.57 10.88 15.83
CA PRO A 6 1.43 11.38 15.08
C PRO A 6 1.73 11.38 13.58
N GLN A 7 0.71 11.05 12.79
CA GLN A 7 0.76 11.18 11.34
C GLN A 7 0.80 12.66 10.96
N LEU A 8 1.71 13.04 10.03
CA LEU A 8 1.90 14.43 9.64
C LEU A 8 0.92 14.94 8.58
N LEU A 9 0.43 14.05 7.72
CA LEU A 9 -0.58 14.43 6.72
C LEU A 9 -1.98 14.26 7.29
N ASP A 10 -2.79 15.30 7.16
CA ASP A 10 -4.19 15.24 7.52
C ASP A 10 -4.97 14.40 6.51
N PRO A 11 -5.96 13.61 6.96
CA PRO A 11 -6.84 12.87 6.05
C PRO A 11 -7.54 13.78 5.06
N ILE A 12 -7.87 13.23 3.88
CA ILE A 12 -8.70 13.93 2.90
C ILE A 12 -10.13 14.02 3.47
N PRO A 13 -10.69 15.23 3.58
CA PRO A 13 -12.04 15.40 4.15
C PRO A 13 -13.09 14.67 3.32
N GLU A 14 -14.10 14.12 4.00
CA GLU A 14 -15.28 13.49 3.40
C GLU A 14 -14.97 12.26 2.53
N LEU A 15 -13.78 11.69 2.65
CA LEU A 15 -13.38 10.47 1.98
C LEU A 15 -13.40 9.31 2.98
N THR A 16 -14.17 8.28 2.67
CA THR A 16 -14.37 7.11 3.54
C THR A 16 -14.19 5.81 2.78
N LEU A 17 -13.82 4.76 3.50
CA LEU A 17 -13.74 3.39 3.00
C LEU A 17 -14.62 2.51 3.88
N ASP A 18 -15.56 1.81 3.25
CA ASP A 18 -16.28 0.71 3.88
C ASP A 18 -15.42 -0.55 3.77
N HIS A 19 -14.90 -1.02 4.91
CA HIS A 19 -13.99 -2.17 4.94
C HIS A 19 -14.68 -3.49 4.56
N ASP A 20 -15.98 -3.63 4.83
CA ASP A 20 -16.71 -4.85 4.52
C ASP A 20 -16.96 -4.99 3.01
N SER A 21 -17.44 -3.94 2.36
CA SER A 21 -17.69 -3.92 0.92
C SER A 21 -16.46 -3.55 0.09
N HIS A 22 -15.42 -3.02 0.73
CA HIS A 22 -14.22 -2.45 0.09
C HIS A 22 -14.56 -1.34 -0.91
N ARG A 23 -15.54 -0.51 -0.57
CA ARG A 23 -16.03 0.58 -1.41
C ARG A 23 -15.68 1.93 -0.81
N TYR A 24 -15.24 2.83 -1.68
CA TYR A 24 -14.88 4.20 -1.30
C TYR A 24 -16.05 5.13 -1.58
N SER A 25 -16.26 6.11 -0.70
CA SER A 25 -17.22 7.20 -0.88
C SER A 25 -16.52 8.54 -0.67
N TYR A 26 -16.87 9.51 -1.49
CA TYR A 26 -16.34 10.86 -1.42
C TYR A 26 -17.46 11.88 -1.51
N LYS A 27 -17.51 12.80 -0.53
CA LYS A 27 -18.57 13.82 -0.44
C LYS A 27 -19.98 13.21 -0.50
N GLY A 28 -20.16 12.10 0.20
CA GLY A 28 -21.45 11.41 0.28
C GLY A 28 -21.82 10.56 -0.93
N GLN A 29 -20.96 10.47 -1.93
CA GLN A 29 -21.19 9.67 -3.14
C GLN A 29 -20.24 8.50 -3.25
N LEU A 30 -20.78 7.35 -3.64
CA LEU A 30 -20.01 6.15 -3.89
C LEU A 30 -19.15 6.35 -5.14
N LEU A 31 -17.85 6.08 -5.01
CA LEU A 31 -16.94 6.12 -6.15
C LEU A 31 -17.15 4.90 -7.05
N ALA A 32 -16.98 5.09 -8.36
CA ALA A 32 -17.25 4.05 -9.36
C ALA A 32 -16.30 2.86 -9.25
N ARG A 33 -15.07 3.09 -8.80
CA ARG A 33 -14.01 2.07 -8.82
C ARG A 33 -12.95 2.30 -7.75
N SER A 34 -12.11 1.29 -7.56
CA SER A 34 -10.92 1.37 -6.73
C SER A 34 -9.65 1.10 -7.57
N VAL A 35 -8.50 1.51 -7.04
CA VAL A 35 -7.20 1.17 -7.65
C VAL A 35 -7.06 -0.34 -7.81
N SER A 36 -7.46 -1.12 -6.81
CA SER A 36 -7.39 -2.58 -6.86
C SER A 36 -8.18 -3.18 -8.02
N GLU A 37 -9.36 -2.63 -8.32
CA GLU A 37 -10.18 -3.07 -9.46
C GLU A 37 -9.48 -2.81 -10.79
N VAL A 38 -8.88 -1.62 -10.94
CA VAL A 38 -8.16 -1.27 -12.17
C VAL A 38 -6.93 -2.18 -12.35
N ILE A 39 -6.14 -2.38 -11.31
CA ILE A 39 -4.97 -3.25 -11.34
C ILE A 39 -5.36 -4.70 -11.62
N GLY A 40 -6.49 -5.17 -11.07
CA GLY A 40 -6.98 -6.52 -11.25
C GLY A 40 -7.72 -6.76 -12.56
N HIS A 41 -7.90 -5.74 -13.40
CA HIS A 41 -8.70 -5.83 -14.63
C HIS A 41 -8.19 -6.89 -15.63
N ASP A 42 -6.88 -7.03 -15.74
CA ASP A 42 -6.25 -7.97 -16.67
C ASP A 42 -6.12 -9.41 -16.13
N LEU A 43 -6.59 -9.67 -14.91
CA LEU A 43 -6.57 -11.02 -14.35
C LEU A 43 -7.49 -11.94 -15.14
N THR A 44 -6.99 -13.13 -15.53
CA THR A 44 -7.79 -14.16 -16.19
C THR A 44 -8.79 -14.77 -15.20
N PRO A 45 -9.89 -15.41 -15.69
CA PRO A 45 -10.80 -16.14 -14.81
C PRO A 45 -10.10 -17.22 -13.97
N GLU A 46 -9.09 -17.89 -14.53
CA GLU A 46 -8.29 -18.91 -13.83
C GLU A 46 -7.45 -18.28 -12.70
N GLN A 47 -6.84 -17.13 -12.94
CA GLN A 47 -6.08 -16.41 -11.92
C GLN A 47 -6.99 -15.95 -10.79
N ARG A 48 -8.18 -15.42 -11.11
CA ARG A 48 -9.18 -15.01 -10.11
C ARG A 48 -9.66 -16.20 -9.27
N ALA A 49 -9.95 -17.33 -9.92
CA ALA A 49 -10.37 -18.55 -9.24
C ALA A 49 -9.26 -19.09 -8.30
N GLY A 50 -8.01 -19.05 -8.75
CA GLY A 50 -6.86 -19.43 -7.93
C GLY A 50 -6.68 -18.56 -6.71
N MET A 51 -6.85 -17.24 -6.86
CA MET A 51 -6.80 -16.29 -5.73
C MET A 51 -7.94 -16.56 -4.75
N GLU A 52 -9.17 -16.74 -5.25
CA GLU A 52 -10.35 -16.96 -4.41
C GLU A 52 -10.26 -18.25 -3.60
N ARG A 53 -9.68 -19.31 -4.18
CA ARG A 53 -9.53 -20.63 -3.55
C ARG A 53 -8.78 -20.57 -2.21
N TYR A 54 -7.75 -19.74 -2.11
CA TYR A 54 -6.88 -19.66 -0.93
C TYR A 54 -7.12 -18.41 -0.07
N LYS A 55 -8.15 -17.63 -0.41
CA LYS A 55 -8.41 -16.34 0.24
C LYS A 55 -8.95 -16.48 1.64
N HIS A 56 -9.93 -17.34 1.82
CA HIS A 56 -10.77 -17.40 3.02
C HIS A 56 -10.19 -18.34 4.09
N GLY A 57 -10.73 -18.21 5.30
CA GLY A 57 -10.35 -18.99 6.45
C GLY A 57 -9.23 -18.34 7.28
N PRO A 58 -8.95 -18.92 8.46
CA PRO A 58 -7.98 -18.35 9.41
C PRO A 58 -6.53 -18.36 8.90
N ASP A 59 -6.22 -19.23 7.94
CA ASP A 59 -4.89 -19.35 7.33
C ASP A 59 -4.87 -18.85 5.87
N GLY A 60 -5.99 -18.26 5.40
CA GLY A 60 -6.09 -17.69 4.06
C GLY A 60 -5.25 -16.42 3.87
N TRP A 61 -4.99 -16.06 2.62
CA TRP A 61 -4.17 -14.89 2.35
C TRP A 61 -4.84 -13.57 2.76
N ALA A 62 -6.17 -13.52 2.84
CA ALA A 62 -6.88 -12.33 3.33
C ALA A 62 -6.63 -12.11 4.84
N ALA A 63 -6.74 -13.16 5.65
CA ALA A 63 -6.44 -13.09 7.09
C ALA A 63 -4.98 -12.74 7.33
N ARG A 64 -4.06 -13.36 6.59
CA ARG A 64 -2.64 -13.07 6.65
C ARG A 64 -2.34 -11.62 6.31
N GLY A 65 -2.85 -11.14 5.19
CA GLY A 65 -2.65 -9.76 4.75
C GLY A 65 -3.15 -8.76 5.77
N THR A 66 -4.37 -8.93 6.25
CA THR A 66 -4.98 -8.07 7.27
C THR A 66 -4.12 -8.00 8.53
N ALA A 67 -3.68 -9.15 9.04
CA ALA A 67 -2.88 -9.22 10.28
C ALA A 67 -1.53 -8.53 10.11
N ILE A 68 -0.82 -8.79 9.03
CA ILE A 68 0.54 -8.28 8.82
C ILE A 68 0.53 -6.79 8.48
N HIS A 69 -0.43 -6.30 7.67
CA HIS A 69 -0.62 -4.88 7.44
C HIS A 69 -0.89 -4.11 8.73
N LYS A 70 -1.74 -4.67 9.59
CA LYS A 70 -2.06 -4.06 10.89
C LYS A 70 -0.83 -3.95 11.79
N VAL A 71 0.01 -4.98 11.83
CA VAL A 71 1.25 -4.96 12.62
C VAL A 71 2.18 -3.87 12.11
N LEU A 72 2.37 -3.75 10.79
CA LEU A 72 3.20 -2.68 10.23
C LEU A 72 2.64 -1.31 10.57
N GLU A 73 1.35 -1.09 10.42
CA GLU A 73 0.69 0.18 10.78
C GLU A 73 0.99 0.57 12.23
N HIS A 74 0.78 -0.35 13.17
CA HIS A 74 1.05 -0.10 14.58
C HIS A 74 2.53 0.17 14.86
N HIS A 75 3.43 -0.57 14.20
CA HIS A 75 4.87 -0.32 14.33
C HIS A 75 5.23 1.09 13.87
N LEU A 76 4.72 1.53 12.73
CA LEU A 76 4.99 2.86 12.18
C LEU A 76 4.45 3.97 13.08
N LYS A 77 3.32 3.75 13.74
CA LYS A 77 2.73 4.68 14.72
C LYS A 77 3.38 4.62 16.10
N GLY A 78 4.24 3.65 16.35
CA GLY A 78 4.84 3.44 17.66
C GLY A 78 3.85 2.87 18.69
N GLU A 79 2.83 2.18 18.25
CA GLU A 79 1.80 1.57 19.07
C GLU A 79 2.03 0.07 19.25
N PRO A 80 1.67 -0.50 20.42
CA PRO A 80 1.71 -1.95 20.58
C PRO A 80 0.62 -2.62 19.73
N CYS A 81 0.93 -3.80 19.21
CA CYS A 81 -0.02 -4.61 18.46
C CYS A 81 -0.01 -6.05 18.94
N VAL A 82 -1.20 -6.54 19.30
CA VAL A 82 -1.40 -7.96 19.63
C VAL A 82 -1.77 -8.69 18.35
N MET A 83 -1.08 -9.77 18.06
CA MET A 83 -1.35 -10.63 16.90
C MET A 83 -1.28 -12.09 17.30
N ASP A 84 -1.84 -12.96 16.46
CA ASP A 84 -1.69 -14.39 16.58
C ASP A 84 -0.24 -14.80 16.31
N ASP A 85 0.36 -15.62 17.17
CA ASP A 85 1.75 -16.04 17.07
C ASP A 85 2.10 -16.75 15.75
N LYS A 86 1.11 -17.32 15.07
CA LYS A 86 1.34 -17.98 13.77
C LYS A 86 1.89 -17.01 12.69
N TRP A 87 1.67 -15.71 12.85
CA TRP A 87 2.16 -14.69 11.93
C TRP A 87 3.57 -14.18 12.26
N SER A 88 4.14 -14.59 13.40
CA SER A 88 5.50 -14.15 13.81
C SER A 88 6.57 -14.33 12.74
N PRO A 89 6.62 -15.44 11.98
CA PRO A 89 7.64 -15.59 10.93
C PRO A 89 7.60 -14.47 9.88
N TRP A 90 6.41 -13.96 9.55
CA TRP A 90 6.27 -12.84 8.61
C TRP A 90 6.64 -11.50 9.23
N VAL A 91 6.27 -11.31 10.48
CA VAL A 91 6.41 -10.03 11.18
C VAL A 91 7.85 -9.76 11.58
N ASP A 92 8.55 -10.74 12.13
CA ASP A 92 9.91 -10.56 12.64
C ASP A 92 10.86 -10.12 11.52
N ALA A 93 10.82 -10.77 10.37
CA ALA A 93 11.64 -10.41 9.22
C ALA A 93 11.27 -9.04 8.65
N LEU A 94 9.98 -8.71 8.64
CA LEU A 94 9.47 -7.42 8.17
C LEU A 94 9.98 -6.26 9.03
N LEU A 95 9.80 -6.35 10.34
CA LEU A 95 10.17 -5.27 11.25
C LEU A 95 11.68 -5.12 11.41
N ASP A 96 12.45 -6.13 11.06
CA ASP A 96 13.92 -6.09 11.06
C ASP A 96 14.49 -5.34 9.85
N GLU A 97 13.68 -5.02 8.85
CA GLU A 97 14.15 -4.26 7.69
C GLU A 97 14.64 -2.87 8.10
N SER A 98 15.80 -2.48 7.60
CA SER A 98 16.41 -1.17 7.89
C SER A 98 15.52 0.01 7.49
N LEU A 99 14.67 -0.19 6.49
CA LEU A 99 13.69 0.80 6.04
C LEU A 99 12.80 1.30 7.19
N PHE A 100 12.48 0.43 8.14
CA PHE A 100 11.57 0.72 9.26
C PHE A 100 12.31 1.02 10.57
N GLY A 101 13.62 1.25 10.51
CA GLY A 101 14.44 1.55 11.69
C GLY A 101 14.34 3.00 12.13
N ARG A 102 14.66 3.93 11.23
CA ARG A 102 14.67 5.37 11.49
C ARG A 102 13.90 6.11 10.41
N PHE A 103 12.76 6.64 10.79
CA PHE A 103 11.87 7.33 9.87
C PHE A 103 11.00 8.34 10.60
N ARG A 104 10.47 9.29 9.85
CA ARG A 104 9.39 10.17 10.27
C ARG A 104 8.13 9.73 9.54
N LEU A 105 7.06 9.43 10.27
CA LEU A 105 5.81 8.97 9.67
C LEU A 105 5.05 10.16 9.06
N LEU A 106 4.84 10.13 7.75
CA LEU A 106 3.98 11.10 7.05
C LEU A 106 2.53 10.63 7.03
N ALA A 107 2.30 9.40 6.63
CA ALA A 107 0.97 8.78 6.64
C ALA A 107 1.08 7.26 6.55
N CYS A 108 0.07 6.56 7.10
CA CYS A 108 -0.11 5.12 6.85
C CYS A 108 -1.60 4.81 6.73
N GLU A 109 -1.94 3.77 5.95
CA GLU A 109 -3.31 3.42 5.62
C GLU A 109 -4.12 4.65 5.16
N PHE A 110 -3.53 5.42 4.24
CA PHE A 110 -4.03 6.73 3.87
C PHE A 110 -4.95 6.65 2.65
N LEU A 111 -6.18 7.15 2.80
CA LEU A 111 -7.17 7.13 1.74
C LEU A 111 -6.93 8.24 0.72
N LEU A 112 -7.01 7.89 -0.55
CA LEU A 112 -6.81 8.76 -1.69
C LEU A 112 -8.03 8.73 -2.61
N VAL A 113 -8.28 9.81 -3.33
CA VAL A 113 -9.33 9.93 -4.33
C VAL A 113 -8.81 10.59 -5.60
N ASP A 114 -9.21 10.04 -6.74
CA ASP A 114 -9.16 10.73 -8.03
C ASP A 114 -10.62 11.02 -8.44
N GLU A 115 -11.03 12.26 -8.25
CA GLU A 115 -12.41 12.65 -8.49
C GLU A 115 -12.79 12.57 -9.96
N ARG A 116 -11.85 12.89 -10.86
CA ARG A 116 -12.10 12.84 -12.31
C ARG A 116 -12.36 11.43 -12.80
N ARG A 117 -11.62 10.45 -12.27
CA ARG A 117 -11.76 9.04 -12.63
C ARG A 117 -12.75 8.30 -11.75
N SER A 118 -13.34 8.99 -10.78
CA SER A 118 -14.24 8.41 -9.76
C SER A 118 -13.60 7.15 -9.13
N MET A 119 -12.40 7.32 -8.61
CA MET A 119 -11.58 6.21 -8.13
C MET A 119 -11.05 6.50 -6.73
N GLY A 120 -11.11 5.49 -5.86
CA GLY A 120 -10.51 5.51 -4.55
C GLY A 120 -9.34 4.53 -4.44
N GLY A 121 -8.45 4.80 -3.51
CA GLY A 121 -7.34 3.92 -3.19
C GLY A 121 -6.80 4.21 -1.80
N SER A 122 -5.94 3.32 -1.31
CA SER A 122 -5.30 3.47 -0.01
C SER A 122 -3.89 2.92 -0.08
N PHE A 123 -2.90 3.75 0.19
CA PHE A 123 -1.52 3.27 0.28
C PHE A 123 -1.20 2.82 1.71
N ASP A 124 -0.23 1.93 1.84
CA ASP A 124 0.12 1.36 3.13
C ASP A 124 0.94 2.33 3.98
N PHE A 125 1.96 2.97 3.42
CA PHE A 125 2.77 3.92 4.16
C PHE A 125 3.47 4.96 3.29
N LEU A 126 3.73 6.09 3.92
CA LEU A 126 4.54 7.19 3.40
C LEU A 126 5.44 7.67 4.55
N ILE A 127 6.73 7.53 4.38
CA ILE A 127 7.72 7.85 5.42
C ILE A 127 8.83 8.72 4.86
N GLU A 128 9.41 9.57 5.70
CA GLU A 128 10.66 10.25 5.42
C GLU A 128 11.78 9.51 6.14
N LEU A 129 12.80 9.09 5.41
CA LEU A 129 13.94 8.42 6.02
C LEU A 129 14.79 9.42 6.80
N GLU A 130 15.14 9.06 8.03
CA GLU A 130 16.04 9.86 8.87
C GLU A 130 17.47 9.40 8.68
N GLU A 131 18.34 10.31 8.26
CA GLU A 131 19.77 10.07 8.08
C GLU A 131 20.58 11.06 8.90
N LEU A 132 21.76 10.62 9.41
CA LEU A 132 22.67 11.46 10.14
C LEU A 132 23.14 12.63 9.27
N GLY A 133 23.03 13.85 9.80
CA GLY A 133 23.44 15.07 9.09
C GLY A 133 22.41 15.62 8.12
N VAL A 134 21.27 14.93 7.94
CA VAL A 134 20.17 15.42 7.10
C VAL A 134 19.09 16.03 8.00
N PRO A 135 18.74 17.32 7.83
CA PRO A 135 17.70 17.97 8.63
C PRO A 135 16.32 17.32 8.40
N LYS A 136 15.46 17.37 9.41
CA LYS A 136 14.05 16.96 9.28
C LYS A 136 13.39 17.75 8.15
N GLY A 137 12.62 17.05 7.32
CA GLY A 137 11.97 17.62 6.15
C GLY A 137 12.83 17.59 4.88
N LYS A 138 14.09 17.17 4.96
CA LYS A 138 15.03 17.08 3.84
C LYS A 138 15.44 15.66 3.50
N GLY A 139 14.94 14.66 4.23
CA GLY A 139 15.20 13.25 3.94
C GLY A 139 14.44 12.74 2.73
N LEU A 140 14.80 11.53 2.30
CA LEU A 140 14.10 10.85 1.20
C LEU A 140 12.69 10.46 1.65
N ILE A 141 11.69 10.79 0.83
CA ILE A 141 10.30 10.39 1.06
C ILE A 141 10.02 9.13 0.27
N VAL A 142 9.58 8.10 0.98
CA VAL A 142 9.32 6.77 0.43
C VAL A 142 7.83 6.46 0.54
N LEU A 143 7.23 6.16 -0.62
CA LEU A 143 5.86 5.65 -0.73
C LEU A 143 5.92 4.13 -0.85
N GLY A 144 5.20 3.42 0.00
CA GLY A 144 5.31 1.98 0.07
C GLY A 144 4.00 1.20 0.04
N ASP A 145 4.10 0.00 -0.51
CA ASP A 145 3.06 -1.00 -0.54
C ASP A 145 3.59 -2.32 0.03
N LEU A 146 2.85 -2.90 0.95
CA LEU A 146 3.19 -4.17 1.57
C LEU A 146 2.44 -5.31 0.89
N LYS A 147 3.17 -6.32 0.46
CA LYS A 147 2.63 -7.59 -0.05
C LYS A 147 3.07 -8.73 0.85
N THR A 148 2.19 -9.69 1.06
CA THR A 148 2.52 -10.90 1.82
C THR A 148 2.42 -12.11 0.91
N VAL A 149 3.30 -13.07 1.13
CA VAL A 149 3.31 -14.34 0.38
C VAL A 149 3.28 -15.52 1.34
N SER A 150 2.76 -16.66 0.89
CA SER A 150 2.54 -17.82 1.74
C SER A 150 3.82 -18.61 2.06
N HIS A 151 4.84 -18.52 1.19
CA HIS A 151 6.06 -19.29 1.30
C HIS A 151 7.31 -18.41 1.17
N LYS A 152 8.37 -18.78 1.86
CA LYS A 152 9.66 -18.10 1.82
C LYS A 152 10.19 -17.92 0.39
N THR A 153 10.04 -18.94 -0.45
CA THR A 153 10.45 -18.88 -1.86
C THR A 153 9.66 -17.86 -2.68
N GLY A 154 8.42 -17.58 -2.29
CA GLY A 154 7.58 -16.58 -2.93
C GLY A 154 8.11 -15.16 -2.78
N VAL A 155 8.88 -14.90 -1.73
CA VAL A 155 9.49 -13.56 -1.52
C VAL A 155 10.41 -13.19 -2.69
N GLY A 156 11.26 -14.11 -3.13
CA GLY A 156 12.16 -13.87 -4.26
C GLY A 156 11.43 -13.75 -5.60
N ARG A 157 10.28 -14.39 -5.74
CA ARG A 157 9.51 -14.43 -6.99
C ARG A 157 8.50 -13.30 -7.15
N ARG A 158 8.09 -12.68 -6.07
CA ARG A 158 7.07 -11.62 -6.11
C ARG A 158 7.57 -10.42 -6.91
N LYS A 159 6.79 -10.03 -7.90
CA LYS A 159 7.04 -8.81 -8.68
C LYS A 159 6.60 -7.59 -7.90
N PRO A 160 7.23 -6.42 -8.14
CA PRO A 160 6.81 -5.18 -7.50
C PRO A 160 5.41 -4.76 -7.94
N ALA A 161 4.73 -4.02 -7.07
CA ALA A 161 3.42 -3.45 -7.32
C ALA A 161 3.54 -2.11 -8.08
N THR A 162 4.25 -2.12 -9.19
CA THR A 162 4.68 -0.92 -9.92
C THR A 162 3.52 -0.01 -10.31
N ALA A 163 2.53 -0.55 -11.01
CA ALA A 163 1.37 0.22 -11.45
C ALA A 163 0.50 0.68 -10.27
N GLN A 164 0.33 -0.15 -9.25
CA GLN A 164 -0.42 0.21 -8.05
C GLN A 164 0.22 1.38 -7.32
N LEU A 165 1.54 1.35 -7.13
CA LEU A 165 2.30 2.46 -6.54
C LEU A 165 2.18 3.73 -7.40
N GLY A 166 2.19 3.59 -8.72
CA GLY A 166 1.98 4.70 -9.64
C GLY A 166 0.62 5.35 -9.48
N ALA A 167 -0.42 4.57 -9.24
CA ALA A 167 -1.76 5.09 -8.96
C ALA A 167 -1.76 5.95 -7.69
N TYR A 168 -1.20 5.44 -6.61
CA TYR A 168 -1.12 6.18 -5.34
C TYR A 168 -0.28 7.43 -5.48
N LEU A 169 0.86 7.35 -6.17
CA LEU A 169 1.72 8.48 -6.46
C LEU A 169 0.97 9.58 -7.22
N SER A 170 0.23 9.22 -8.25
CA SER A 170 -0.54 10.14 -9.08
C SER A 170 -1.60 10.88 -8.27
N MET A 171 -2.37 10.16 -7.47
CA MET A 171 -3.38 10.76 -6.60
C MET A 171 -2.76 11.63 -5.50
N LEU A 172 -1.69 11.15 -4.88
CA LEU A 172 -0.97 11.90 -3.84
C LEU A 172 -0.43 13.22 -4.37
N ASN A 173 0.19 13.21 -5.54
CA ASN A 173 0.73 14.42 -6.17
C ASN A 173 -0.34 15.50 -6.42
N ARG A 174 -1.57 15.09 -6.69
CA ARG A 174 -2.70 16.02 -6.87
C ARG A 174 -3.25 16.53 -5.56
N LEU A 175 -3.42 15.63 -4.59
CA LEU A 175 -4.04 15.95 -3.31
C LEU A 175 -3.10 16.69 -2.36
N ARG A 176 -1.82 16.40 -2.47
CA ARG A 176 -0.76 16.94 -1.61
C ARG A 176 0.49 17.29 -2.45
N PRO A 177 0.41 18.33 -3.30
CA PRO A 177 1.47 18.62 -4.28
C PRO A 177 2.81 19.02 -3.65
N LYS A 178 2.82 19.40 -2.38
CA LYS A 178 4.06 19.72 -1.65
C LYS A 178 4.85 18.49 -1.24
N VAL A 179 4.22 17.32 -1.23
CA VAL A 179 4.88 16.05 -0.91
C VAL A 179 5.57 15.55 -2.17
N GLN A 180 6.89 15.48 -2.13
CA GLN A 180 7.69 14.98 -3.26
C GLN A 180 8.25 13.62 -2.92
N VAL A 181 7.65 12.59 -3.52
CA VAL A 181 8.10 11.21 -3.33
C VAL A 181 9.41 10.98 -4.06
N SER A 182 10.43 10.55 -3.33
CA SER A 182 11.76 10.27 -3.87
C SER A 182 11.86 8.85 -4.43
N GLN A 183 11.13 7.92 -3.83
CA GLN A 183 11.23 6.49 -4.15
C GLN A 183 9.92 5.79 -3.84
N CYS A 184 9.54 4.86 -4.71
CA CYS A 184 8.46 3.91 -4.45
C CYS A 184 9.05 2.56 -4.07
N VAL A 185 8.45 1.88 -3.08
CA VAL A 185 8.93 0.57 -2.66
C VAL A 185 7.77 -0.43 -2.53
N THR A 186 8.05 -1.66 -2.94
CA THR A 186 7.21 -2.81 -2.63
C THR A 186 7.95 -3.61 -1.58
N VAL A 187 7.34 -3.75 -0.41
CA VAL A 187 7.87 -4.58 0.67
C VAL A 187 7.17 -5.93 0.61
N VAL A 188 7.93 -6.99 0.44
CA VAL A 188 7.38 -8.35 0.34
C VAL A 188 7.77 -9.13 1.59
N SER A 189 6.75 -9.50 2.38
CA SER A 189 6.91 -10.30 3.59
C SER A 189 6.48 -11.74 3.35
N GLY A 190 7.37 -12.66 3.62
CA GLY A 190 7.11 -14.09 3.66
C GLY A 190 7.64 -14.69 4.95
N PRO A 191 7.43 -16.00 5.19
CA PRO A 191 7.94 -16.66 6.39
C PRO A 191 9.46 -16.55 6.47
N GLU A 192 9.95 -15.94 7.55
CA GLU A 192 11.38 -15.78 7.85
C GLU A 192 12.19 -15.00 6.81
N ARG A 193 11.51 -14.27 5.93
CA ARG A 193 12.16 -13.50 4.88
C ARG A 193 11.34 -12.28 4.50
N CYS A 194 12.04 -11.17 4.28
CA CYS A 194 11.45 -9.93 3.74
C CYS A 194 12.40 -9.37 2.69
N LYS A 195 11.85 -8.77 1.63
CA LYS A 195 12.65 -7.98 0.69
C LYS A 195 11.97 -6.65 0.42
N VAL A 196 12.79 -5.66 0.09
CA VAL A 196 12.34 -4.33 -0.33
C VAL A 196 12.75 -4.14 -1.78
N ILE A 197 11.77 -3.94 -2.65
CA ILE A 197 12.00 -3.65 -4.07
C ILE A 197 11.82 -2.16 -4.26
N ARG A 198 12.88 -1.48 -4.67
CA ARG A 198 12.91 -0.02 -4.87
C ARG A 198 12.73 0.31 -6.33
N GLU A 199 11.88 1.28 -6.63
CA GLU A 199 11.60 1.72 -7.98
C GLU A 199 11.58 3.24 -8.07
N ASP A 200 11.90 3.75 -9.26
CA ASP A 200 11.80 5.17 -9.58
C ASP A 200 10.31 5.56 -9.67
N PRO A 201 9.87 6.66 -9.04
CA PRO A 201 8.50 7.15 -9.15
C PRO A 201 8.00 7.33 -10.60
N GLU A 202 8.86 7.76 -11.51
CA GLU A 202 8.49 7.94 -12.93
C GLU A 202 8.12 6.62 -13.59
N ASP A 203 8.83 5.54 -13.29
CA ASP A 203 8.53 4.21 -13.83
C ASP A 203 7.19 3.70 -13.30
N CYS A 204 6.90 3.96 -12.03
CA CYS A 204 5.62 3.61 -11.42
C CYS A 204 4.48 4.38 -12.06
N HIS A 205 4.66 5.68 -12.26
CA HIS A 205 3.66 6.53 -12.91
C HIS A 205 3.36 6.05 -14.33
N ALA A 206 4.38 5.75 -15.12
CA ALA A 206 4.23 5.26 -16.50
C ALA A 206 3.46 3.93 -16.53
N ALA A 207 3.79 3.00 -15.65
CA ALA A 207 3.09 1.71 -15.54
C ALA A 207 1.61 1.89 -15.16
N TRP A 208 1.32 2.82 -14.26
CA TRP A 208 -0.05 3.13 -13.89
C TRP A 208 -0.85 3.72 -15.06
N GLU A 209 -0.32 4.69 -15.78
CA GLU A 209 -1.01 5.30 -16.91
C GLU A 209 -1.31 4.28 -18.01
N GLU A 210 -0.43 3.32 -18.23
CA GLU A 210 -0.67 2.21 -19.15
C GLU A 210 -1.80 1.30 -18.63
N ALA A 211 -1.78 0.93 -17.35
CA ALA A 211 -2.84 0.10 -16.75
C ALA A 211 -4.21 0.79 -16.79
N TRP A 212 -4.25 2.09 -16.50
CA TRP A 212 -5.47 2.88 -16.60
C TRP A 212 -6.00 2.94 -18.04
N SER A 213 -5.12 3.14 -19.01
CA SER A 213 -5.50 3.19 -20.41
C SER A 213 -6.16 1.91 -20.88
N ARG A 214 -5.61 0.74 -20.51
CA ARG A 214 -6.22 -0.57 -20.82
C ARG A 214 -7.59 -0.71 -20.18
N TYR A 215 -7.69 -0.38 -18.90
CA TYR A 215 -8.95 -0.43 -18.17
C TYR A 215 -10.00 0.48 -18.80
N ASN A 216 -9.63 1.72 -19.12
CA ASN A 216 -10.53 2.73 -19.65
C ASN A 216 -11.05 2.37 -21.06
N LEU A 217 -10.23 1.71 -21.89
CA LEU A 217 -10.64 1.23 -23.21
C LEU A 217 -11.75 0.18 -23.14
N ASP A 218 -11.76 -0.61 -22.08
CA ASP A 218 -12.75 -1.68 -21.88
C ASP A 218 -14.01 -1.21 -21.16
N LEU A 219 -14.07 0.08 -20.74
CA LEU A 219 -15.29 0.63 -20.16
C LEU A 219 -16.35 0.84 -21.23
N PRO A 220 -17.64 0.58 -20.91
CA PRO A 220 -18.71 0.83 -21.87
C PRO A 220 -18.79 2.33 -22.20
N GLU A 221 -18.97 2.64 -23.48
CA GLU A 221 -19.29 3.98 -23.93
C GLU A 221 -20.78 4.27 -23.67
N PHE A 222 -21.07 5.42 -23.07
CA PHE A 222 -22.42 5.89 -22.85
C PHE A 222 -22.69 7.16 -23.67
#